data_0c580cc7443c25d6d5c2dfc325aa4a05
#
_entry.id   0c580cc7443c25d6d5c2dfc325aa4a05
#
_cell.length_a   1.000
_cell.length_b   1.000
_cell.length_c   1.000
_cell.angle_alpha   90.00
_cell.angle_beta   90.00
_cell.angle_gamma   90.00
#
_symmetry.space_group_name_H-M   'P 1'
#
loop_
_entity.id
_entity.type
_entity.pdbx_description
1 polymer ?
#
loop_
_entity_poly.entity_id
_entity_poly.type
_entity_poly.pdbx_seq_one_letter_code
_entity_poly.pdbx_strand_id
1 'polypeptide(L)'
;MVEQVILVSFNHALLRQAKQLLPELRVGALVYGELESLLLPPPIIWKDLGLTNGMDEMEAMDTALPESAADEENCSWMTRWMSDKVSMLRASFPGESLNEIYKNLMAQRDLPAYIRSLDFVPEWVSCEYHTAYKNAGFIDELHEMGIKVSLWTVDMEDTVRSLLRTSADAYITNRPDRVREWI
;
A
#
# COMPACT_ATOMS: atom_id res chain seq x y z
N MET A 1 19.61 -20.52 -6.71
CA MET A 1 18.33 -20.12 -7.36
C MET A 1 17.47 -19.23 -6.45
N VAL A 2 17.35 -19.54 -5.16
CA VAL A 2 16.59 -18.72 -4.18
C VAL A 2 17.15 -17.29 -4.07
N GLU A 3 18.45 -17.10 -4.15
CA GLU A 3 19.12 -15.79 -4.10
C GLU A 3 18.75 -14.83 -5.24
N GLN A 4 18.11 -15.33 -6.29
CA GLN A 4 17.67 -14.55 -7.46
C GLN A 4 16.20 -14.15 -7.40
N VAL A 5 15.49 -14.55 -6.34
CA VAL A 5 14.05 -14.32 -6.18
C VAL A 5 13.80 -13.42 -4.98
N ILE A 6 12.84 -12.52 -5.12
CA ILE A 6 12.28 -11.74 -4.01
C ILE A 6 10.77 -11.96 -4.03
N LEU A 7 10.21 -12.41 -2.93
CA LEU A 7 8.76 -12.50 -2.73
C LEU A 7 8.25 -11.16 -2.21
N VAL A 8 7.36 -10.51 -2.93
CA VAL A 8 6.75 -9.24 -2.51
C VAL A 8 5.26 -9.40 -2.29
N SER A 9 4.72 -8.79 -1.24
CA SER A 9 3.29 -8.86 -0.94
C SER A 9 2.84 -7.73 -0.02
N PHE A 10 1.56 -7.32 -0.16
CA PHE A 10 0.85 -6.53 0.85
C PHE A 10 0.46 -7.38 2.07
N ASN A 11 0.32 -8.69 1.89
CA ASN A 11 0.04 -9.61 2.98
C ASN A 11 1.33 -9.94 3.75
N HIS A 12 1.63 -9.16 4.79
CA HIS A 12 2.85 -9.32 5.58
C HIS A 12 2.84 -10.61 6.42
N ALA A 13 1.66 -11.13 6.77
CA ALA A 13 1.56 -12.44 7.43
C ALA A 13 2.05 -13.57 6.51
N LEU A 14 1.77 -13.48 5.20
CA LEU A 14 2.29 -14.40 4.19
C LEU A 14 3.83 -14.30 4.10
N LEU A 15 4.39 -13.08 4.09
CA LEU A 15 5.84 -12.87 4.05
C LEU A 15 6.53 -13.49 5.27
N ARG A 16 5.93 -13.30 6.47
CA ARG A 16 6.39 -13.94 7.70
C ARG A 16 6.42 -15.46 7.58
N GLN A 17 5.32 -16.06 7.12
CA GLN A 17 5.24 -17.51 6.92
C GLN A 17 6.30 -18.00 5.92
N ALA A 18 6.50 -17.28 4.83
CA ALA A 18 7.51 -17.60 3.84
C ALA A 18 8.93 -17.58 4.43
N LYS A 19 9.25 -16.57 5.26
CA LYS A 19 10.52 -16.50 6.00
C LYS A 19 10.70 -17.64 7.00
N GLN A 20 9.62 -18.08 7.67
CA GLN A 20 9.68 -19.21 8.59
C GLN A 20 9.94 -20.53 7.85
N LEU A 21 9.37 -20.72 6.68
CA LEU A 21 9.55 -21.92 5.87
C LEU A 21 10.88 -21.94 5.11
N LEU A 22 11.36 -20.78 4.68
CA LEU A 22 12.56 -20.61 3.87
C LEU A 22 13.31 -19.34 4.30
N PRO A 23 14.12 -19.39 5.38
CA PRO A 23 14.77 -18.21 5.98
C PRO A 23 15.66 -17.42 5.01
N GLU A 24 16.26 -18.09 4.02
CA GLU A 24 17.10 -17.48 3.00
C GLU A 24 16.31 -16.76 1.90
N LEU A 25 14.98 -16.93 1.81
CA LEU A 25 14.16 -16.24 0.85
C LEU A 25 14.14 -14.74 1.16
N ARG A 26 14.51 -13.93 0.18
CA ARG A 26 14.37 -12.48 0.31
C ARG A 26 12.90 -12.08 0.17
N VAL A 27 12.44 -11.20 1.05
CA VAL A 27 11.06 -10.72 1.03
C VAL A 27 11.03 -9.20 0.92
N GLY A 28 9.99 -8.70 0.27
CA GLY A 28 9.71 -7.27 0.15
C GLY A 28 8.31 -6.96 0.66
N ALA A 29 8.23 -6.09 1.65
CA ALA A 29 6.95 -5.60 2.15
C ALA A 29 6.41 -4.52 1.21
N LEU A 30 5.29 -4.81 0.54
CA LEU A 30 4.51 -3.78 -0.16
C LEU A 30 3.69 -3.01 0.87
N VAL A 31 3.80 -1.69 0.85
CA VAL A 31 3.10 -0.80 1.77
C VAL A 31 2.50 0.37 1.00
N TYR A 32 1.35 0.82 1.45
CA TYR A 32 0.73 1.98 0.83
C TYR A 32 1.37 3.29 1.32
N GLY A 33 1.89 3.33 2.56
CA GLY A 33 2.48 4.52 3.15
C GLY A 33 1.43 5.60 3.38
N GLU A 34 1.54 6.70 2.66
CA GLU A 34 0.56 7.78 2.75
C GLU A 34 -0.79 7.40 2.13
N LEU A 35 -1.82 7.43 2.95
CA LEU A 35 -3.18 6.99 2.60
C LEU A 35 -3.95 7.93 1.66
N GLU A 36 -3.43 9.13 1.38
CA GLU A 36 -4.18 10.09 0.55
C GLU A 36 -4.48 9.59 -0.85
N SER A 37 -3.64 8.73 -1.40
CA SER A 37 -3.89 8.11 -2.72
C SER A 37 -4.89 6.96 -2.67
N LEU A 38 -5.06 6.35 -1.50
CA LEU A 38 -6.03 5.27 -1.30
C LEU A 38 -7.40 5.77 -0.90
N LEU A 39 -7.45 7.02 -0.48
CA LEU A 39 -8.61 7.72 0.04
C LEU A 39 -9.88 6.87 0.14
N LEU A 40 -10.05 6.31 1.31
CA LEU A 40 -11.39 6.23 1.85
C LEU A 40 -11.87 7.70 1.96
N PRO A 41 -13.05 8.03 1.49
CA PRO A 41 -13.52 9.41 1.54
C PRO A 41 -13.44 9.96 2.96
N PRO A 42 -13.21 11.28 3.15
CA PRO A 42 -13.18 11.86 4.48
C PRO A 42 -14.44 11.48 5.25
N PRO A 43 -14.39 11.33 6.57
CA PRO A 43 -15.55 10.95 7.40
C PRO A 43 -16.83 11.77 7.16
N ILE A 44 -16.69 12.98 6.65
CA ILE A 44 -17.82 13.86 6.31
C ILE A 44 -18.67 13.30 5.15
N ILE A 45 -18.05 12.62 4.19
CA ILE A 45 -18.75 12.01 3.04
C ILE A 45 -19.50 10.75 3.48
N TRP A 46 -19.02 10.05 4.48
CA TRP A 46 -19.66 8.87 5.06
C TRP A 46 -21.02 9.23 5.70
N LYS A 47 -21.06 10.37 6.38
CA LYS A 47 -22.27 10.90 6.97
C LYS A 47 -23.33 11.22 5.89
N ASP A 48 -22.90 11.79 4.76
CA ASP A 48 -23.77 12.13 3.63
C ASP A 48 -24.27 10.88 2.89
N LEU A 49 -23.56 9.76 3.00
CA LEU A 49 -23.97 8.45 2.50
C LEU A 49 -24.87 7.68 3.47
N GLY A 50 -25.24 8.28 4.62
CA GLY A 50 -26.08 7.65 5.65
C GLY A 50 -25.33 6.61 6.50
N LEU A 51 -24.02 6.62 6.44
CA LEU A 51 -23.14 5.78 7.24
C LEU A 51 -22.76 6.55 8.51
N THR A 52 -22.93 5.97 9.69
CA THR A 52 -22.79 6.64 10.99
C THR A 52 -21.35 6.69 11.53
N ASN A 53 -21.03 7.47 12.53
CA ASN A 53 -19.72 8.01 12.95
C ASN A 53 -18.66 7.02 13.45
N GLY A 54 -17.48 6.98 12.84
CA GLY A 54 -16.24 6.41 13.42
C GLY A 54 -15.94 4.97 13.01
N MET A 55 -15.34 4.19 13.89
CA MET A 55 -14.91 2.80 13.59
C MET A 55 -16.08 1.84 13.37
N ASP A 56 -17.23 2.11 13.99
CA ASP A 56 -18.47 1.35 13.79
C ASP A 56 -19.02 1.48 12.34
N GLU A 57 -18.58 2.51 11.62
CA GLU A 57 -18.96 2.80 10.25
C GLU A 57 -18.23 1.92 9.21
N MET A 58 -16.99 1.54 9.51
CA MET A 58 -16.24 0.60 8.67
C MET A 58 -16.85 -0.81 8.74
N GLU A 59 -17.39 -1.18 9.90
CA GLU A 59 -18.12 -2.43 10.10
C GLU A 59 -19.47 -2.42 9.37
N ALA A 60 -20.17 -1.28 9.37
CA ALA A 60 -21.39 -1.07 8.60
C ALA A 60 -21.13 -1.11 7.08
N MET A 61 -19.98 -0.65 6.59
CA MET A 61 -19.58 -0.79 5.19
C MET A 61 -19.31 -2.24 4.79
N ASP A 62 -18.72 -3.05 5.67
CA ASP A 62 -18.49 -4.47 5.42
C ASP A 62 -19.80 -5.23 5.15
N THR A 63 -20.91 -4.74 5.76
CA THR A 63 -22.25 -5.33 5.61
C THR A 63 -23.10 -4.65 4.53
N ALA A 64 -22.86 -3.39 4.21
CA ALA A 64 -23.70 -2.59 3.33
C ALA A 64 -23.22 -2.50 1.86
N LEU A 65 -21.93 -2.78 1.61
CA LEU A 65 -21.43 -2.83 0.22
C LEU A 65 -21.81 -4.19 -0.40
N PRO A 66 -22.60 -4.22 -1.48
CA PRO A 66 -22.94 -5.45 -2.16
C PRO A 66 -21.67 -6.15 -2.66
N GLU A 67 -21.62 -7.47 -2.55
CA GLU A 67 -20.52 -8.31 -3.08
C GLU A 67 -20.31 -8.15 -4.58
N SER A 68 -21.28 -7.58 -5.28
CA SER A 68 -21.15 -7.15 -6.66
C SER A 68 -21.87 -5.81 -6.86
N ALA A 69 -21.15 -4.80 -7.32
CA ALA A 69 -21.72 -3.58 -7.88
C ALA A 69 -22.36 -3.87 -9.27
N ALA A 70 -23.12 -4.97 -9.38
CA ALA A 70 -23.66 -5.48 -10.64
C ALA A 70 -24.93 -4.77 -11.13
N ASP A 71 -25.53 -3.93 -10.31
CA ASP A 71 -26.65 -3.07 -10.76
C ASP A 71 -26.12 -1.72 -11.28
N GLU A 72 -25.62 -1.76 -12.52
CA GLU A 72 -24.92 -0.64 -13.17
C GLU A 72 -25.78 0.62 -13.39
N GLU A 73 -27.10 0.53 -13.42
CA GLU A 73 -27.97 1.65 -13.82
C GLU A 73 -28.26 2.69 -12.73
N ASN A 74 -28.04 2.38 -11.45
CA ASN A 74 -28.38 3.30 -10.33
C ASN A 74 -27.22 3.61 -9.36
N CYS A 75 -26.02 3.16 -9.66
CA CYS A 75 -24.87 3.37 -8.77
C CYS A 75 -24.21 4.72 -9.05
N SER A 76 -24.15 5.61 -8.05
CA SER A 76 -23.38 6.85 -8.19
C SER A 76 -21.90 6.51 -8.49
N TRP A 77 -21.19 7.38 -9.26
CA TRP A 77 -19.77 7.19 -9.53
C TRP A 77 -18.93 7.00 -8.25
N MET A 78 -19.36 7.60 -7.16
CA MET A 78 -18.72 7.50 -5.84
C MET A 78 -18.89 6.11 -5.24
N THR A 79 -20.08 5.52 -5.33
CA THR A 79 -20.34 4.15 -4.85
C THR A 79 -19.50 3.14 -5.63
N ARG A 80 -19.38 3.30 -6.94
CA ARG A 80 -18.53 2.45 -7.79
C ARG A 80 -17.06 2.60 -7.39
N TRP A 81 -16.56 3.84 -7.26
CA TRP A 81 -15.19 4.12 -6.86
C TRP A 81 -14.86 3.52 -5.48
N MET A 82 -15.77 3.62 -4.51
CA MET A 82 -15.61 3.02 -3.18
C MET A 82 -15.58 1.49 -3.26
N SER A 83 -16.48 0.89 -4.03
CA SER A 83 -16.54 -0.56 -4.23
C SER A 83 -15.23 -1.08 -4.84
N ASP A 84 -14.69 -0.39 -5.84
CA ASP A 84 -13.42 -0.76 -6.47
C ASP A 84 -12.25 -0.67 -5.46
N LYS A 85 -12.22 0.38 -4.63
CA LYS A 85 -11.20 0.55 -3.59
C LYS A 85 -11.29 -0.52 -2.51
N VAL A 86 -12.48 -0.81 -2.01
CA VAL A 86 -12.71 -1.87 -1.02
C VAL A 86 -12.33 -3.25 -1.60
N SER A 87 -12.71 -3.52 -2.84
CA SER A 87 -12.35 -4.77 -3.52
C SER A 87 -10.84 -4.93 -3.66
N MET A 88 -10.13 -3.84 -4.01
CA MET A 88 -8.66 -3.82 -4.08
C MET A 88 -8.03 -4.08 -2.71
N LEU A 89 -8.54 -3.43 -1.65
CA LEU A 89 -8.04 -3.62 -0.29
C LEU A 89 -8.26 -5.07 0.19
N ARG A 90 -9.45 -5.64 -0.01
CA ARG A 90 -9.73 -7.03 0.33
C ARG A 90 -8.83 -8.01 -0.43
N ALA A 91 -8.52 -7.73 -1.69
CA ALA A 91 -7.58 -8.55 -2.47
C ALA A 91 -6.14 -8.45 -1.93
N SER A 92 -5.75 -7.28 -1.40
CA SER A 92 -4.42 -7.06 -0.81
C SER A 92 -4.28 -7.64 0.60
N PHE A 93 -5.40 -7.74 1.34
CA PHE A 93 -5.46 -8.21 2.73
C PHE A 93 -6.51 -9.33 2.89
N PRO A 94 -6.29 -10.51 2.28
CA PRO A 94 -7.29 -11.58 2.28
C PRO A 94 -7.55 -12.10 3.71
N GLY A 95 -8.82 -12.15 4.08
CA GLY A 95 -9.27 -12.64 5.38
C GLY A 95 -9.28 -11.61 6.51
N GLU A 96 -8.83 -10.37 6.25
CA GLU A 96 -8.92 -9.28 7.21
C GLU A 96 -10.26 -8.52 7.04
N SER A 97 -10.83 -8.09 8.17
CA SER A 97 -11.95 -7.14 8.15
C SER A 97 -11.49 -5.76 7.68
N LEU A 98 -12.38 -4.94 7.13
CA LEU A 98 -12.04 -3.57 6.73
C LEU A 98 -11.48 -2.74 7.89
N ASN A 99 -11.92 -3.02 9.11
CA ASN A 99 -11.43 -2.34 10.31
C ASN A 99 -9.97 -2.69 10.61
N GLU A 100 -9.58 -3.96 10.46
CA GLU A 100 -8.19 -4.40 10.60
C GLU A 100 -7.32 -3.83 9.48
N ILE A 101 -7.80 -3.86 8.24
CA ILE A 101 -7.13 -3.24 7.09
C ILE A 101 -6.88 -1.75 7.37
N TYR A 102 -7.89 -1.03 7.84
CA TYR A 102 -7.75 0.40 8.17
C TYR A 102 -6.72 0.65 9.26
N LYS A 103 -6.72 -0.15 10.33
CA LYS A 103 -5.70 -0.06 11.39
C LYS A 103 -4.29 -0.28 10.85
N ASN A 104 -4.11 -1.29 10.00
CA ASN A 104 -2.85 -1.57 9.34
C ASN A 104 -2.39 -0.40 8.46
N LEU A 105 -3.28 0.16 7.67
CA LEU A 105 -2.98 1.29 6.81
C LEU A 105 -2.62 2.54 7.62
N MET A 106 -3.34 2.81 8.73
CA MET A 106 -3.01 3.94 9.63
C MET A 106 -1.65 3.77 10.29
N ALA A 107 -1.28 2.54 10.66
CA ALA A 107 0.05 2.26 11.20
C ALA A 107 1.16 2.51 10.18
N GLN A 108 0.91 2.28 8.88
CA GLN A 108 1.88 2.51 7.80
C GLN A 108 2.20 3.99 7.55
N ARG A 109 1.49 4.94 8.16
CA ARG A 109 1.81 6.38 8.07
C ARG A 109 3.17 6.73 8.66
N ASP A 110 3.57 6.05 9.73
CA ASP A 110 4.94 6.07 10.22
C ASP A 110 5.64 4.80 9.75
N LEU A 111 6.15 4.83 8.54
CA LEU A 111 6.65 3.65 7.86
C LEU A 111 7.83 2.99 8.59
N PRO A 112 8.85 3.73 9.08
CA PRO A 112 9.92 3.12 9.87
C PRO A 112 9.42 2.48 11.17
N ALA A 113 8.50 3.12 11.89
CA ALA A 113 7.91 2.54 13.11
C ALA A 113 7.08 1.31 12.79
N TYR A 114 6.30 1.33 11.72
CA TYR A 114 5.53 0.18 11.26
C TYR A 114 6.44 -1.00 10.92
N ILE A 115 7.50 -0.79 10.15
CA ILE A 115 8.44 -1.85 9.78
C ILE A 115 9.16 -2.43 11.01
N ARG A 116 9.53 -1.59 11.98
CA ARG A 116 10.09 -2.06 13.26
C ARG A 116 9.11 -2.90 14.09
N SER A 117 7.80 -2.71 13.90
CA SER A 117 6.77 -3.47 14.61
C SER A 117 6.52 -4.86 14.01
N LEU A 118 7.02 -5.14 12.80
CA LEU A 118 6.92 -6.46 12.21
C LEU A 118 7.82 -7.46 12.97
N ASP A 119 7.36 -8.69 13.09
CA ASP A 119 8.10 -9.78 13.73
C ASP A 119 9.08 -10.50 12.77
N PHE A 120 9.36 -9.88 11.64
CA PHE A 120 10.39 -10.26 10.67
C PHE A 120 10.98 -8.98 10.03
N VAL A 121 12.19 -9.09 9.49
CA VAL A 121 12.83 -7.98 8.78
C VAL A 121 12.75 -8.24 7.28
N PRO A 122 12.04 -7.40 6.51
CA PRO A 122 12.07 -7.50 5.05
C PRO A 122 13.40 -6.96 4.52
N GLU A 123 13.91 -7.52 3.42
CA GLU A 123 15.08 -6.98 2.72
C GLU A 123 14.73 -5.76 1.85
N TRP A 124 13.45 -5.64 1.49
CA TRP A 124 12.92 -4.53 0.70
C TRP A 124 11.62 -4.01 1.30
N VAL A 125 11.44 -2.69 1.23
CA VAL A 125 10.15 -2.02 1.40
C VAL A 125 9.81 -1.35 0.08
N SER A 126 8.63 -1.64 -0.43
CA SER A 126 8.11 -1.01 -1.66
C SER A 126 6.88 -0.19 -1.31
N CYS A 127 6.98 1.13 -1.40
CA CYS A 127 5.89 2.04 -1.06
C CYS A 127 5.44 2.91 -2.25
N GLU A 128 4.25 3.43 -2.13
CA GLU A 128 3.70 4.37 -3.08
C GLU A 128 4.52 5.68 -3.08
N TYR A 129 4.86 6.21 -4.25
CA TYR A 129 5.86 7.28 -4.42
C TYR A 129 5.46 8.62 -3.80
N HIS A 130 4.17 8.91 -3.61
CA HIS A 130 3.72 10.14 -2.93
C HIS A 130 4.20 10.22 -1.48
N THR A 131 4.43 9.09 -0.84
CA THR A 131 5.05 9.04 0.49
C THR A 131 6.41 9.75 0.50
N ALA A 132 7.22 9.52 -0.54
CA ALA A 132 8.53 10.15 -0.68
C ALA A 132 8.44 11.66 -1.01
N TYR A 133 7.39 12.11 -1.68
CA TYR A 133 7.17 13.54 -1.92
C TYR A 133 6.93 14.33 -0.63
N LYS A 134 6.24 13.73 0.33
CA LYS A 134 5.93 14.38 1.60
C LYS A 134 7.10 14.37 2.56
N ASN A 135 7.77 13.26 2.67
CA ASN A 135 8.92 13.10 3.56
C ASN A 135 9.81 11.94 3.08
N ALA A 136 10.85 12.25 2.33
CA ALA A 136 11.81 11.24 1.89
C ALA A 136 12.72 10.70 3.01
N GLY A 137 12.74 11.33 4.18
CA GLY A 137 13.62 10.95 5.30
C GLY A 137 13.39 9.52 5.82
N PHE A 138 12.19 8.96 5.62
CA PHE A 138 11.93 7.56 5.97
C PHE A 138 12.84 6.57 5.21
N ILE A 139 13.32 6.94 4.02
CA ILE A 139 14.19 6.09 3.21
C ILE A 139 15.53 5.90 3.92
N ASP A 140 16.11 6.99 4.43
CA ASP A 140 17.39 6.94 5.15
C ASP A 140 17.23 6.14 6.45
N GLU A 141 16.11 6.29 7.17
CA GLU A 141 15.83 5.49 8.37
C GLU A 141 15.71 3.98 8.05
N LEU A 142 15.10 3.61 6.91
CA LEU A 142 15.04 2.21 6.48
C LEU A 142 16.42 1.70 6.05
N HIS A 143 17.25 2.54 5.41
CA HIS A 143 18.62 2.19 5.08
C HIS A 143 19.48 1.95 6.34
N GLU A 144 19.28 2.72 7.42
CA GLU A 144 19.93 2.46 8.71
C GLU A 144 19.57 1.09 9.29
N MET A 145 18.38 0.57 8.94
CA MET A 145 17.95 -0.79 9.31
C MET A 145 18.45 -1.87 8.33
N GLY A 146 19.22 -1.49 7.29
CA GLY A 146 19.71 -2.40 6.25
C GLY A 146 18.65 -2.77 5.19
N ILE A 147 17.56 -2.04 5.12
CA ILE A 147 16.40 -2.32 4.25
C ILE A 147 16.49 -1.43 3.01
N LYS A 148 16.35 -2.02 1.83
CA LYS A 148 16.27 -1.29 0.56
C LYS A 148 14.87 -0.79 0.29
N VAL A 149 14.78 0.35 -0.41
CA VAL A 149 13.50 0.99 -0.72
C VAL A 149 13.27 1.09 -2.22
N SER A 150 12.10 0.63 -2.66
CA SER A 150 11.59 0.88 -4.00
C SER A 150 10.29 1.68 -3.97
N LEU A 151 10.10 2.51 -4.99
CA LEU A 151 8.92 3.36 -5.11
C LEU A 151 8.08 2.93 -6.31
N TRP A 152 6.74 2.89 -6.15
CA TRP A 152 5.78 2.50 -7.19
C TRP A 152 4.56 3.42 -7.22
N THR A 153 3.82 3.56 -8.30
CA THR A 153 4.18 3.19 -9.67
C THR A 153 4.65 4.46 -10.39
N VAL A 154 5.87 4.44 -10.88
CA VAL A 154 6.56 5.65 -11.40
C VAL A 154 6.53 5.60 -12.93
N ASP A 155 5.51 6.20 -13.54
CA ASP A 155 5.23 6.11 -14.97
C ASP A 155 5.36 7.44 -15.72
N MET A 156 5.66 8.55 -15.02
CA MET A 156 5.70 9.91 -15.60
C MET A 156 7.09 10.53 -15.45
N GLU A 157 7.53 11.27 -16.46
CA GLU A 157 8.86 11.89 -16.50
C GLU A 157 9.12 12.85 -15.33
N ASP A 158 8.17 13.73 -15.04
CA ASP A 158 8.31 14.70 -13.95
C ASP A 158 8.42 14.00 -12.58
N THR A 159 7.68 12.90 -12.42
CA THR A 159 7.76 12.05 -11.23
C THR A 159 9.15 11.42 -11.11
N VAL A 160 9.67 10.81 -12.18
CA VAL A 160 11.03 10.23 -12.20
C VAL A 160 12.05 11.28 -11.82
N ARG A 161 12.07 12.42 -12.50
CA ARG A 161 13.04 13.51 -12.27
C ARG A 161 13.00 14.04 -10.83
N SER A 162 11.82 14.09 -10.23
CA SER A 162 11.65 14.51 -8.83
C SER A 162 12.21 13.46 -7.88
N LEU A 163 11.95 12.18 -8.14
CA LEU A 163 12.37 11.07 -7.28
C LEU A 163 13.85 10.73 -7.39
N LEU A 164 14.54 11.10 -8.49
CA LEU A 164 16.00 10.96 -8.61
C LEU A 164 16.79 11.73 -7.54
N ARG A 165 16.14 12.64 -6.82
CA ARG A 165 16.74 13.39 -5.70
C ARG A 165 16.61 12.65 -4.36
N THR A 166 15.88 11.55 -4.33
CA THR A 166 15.72 10.70 -3.15
C THR A 166 16.79 9.62 -3.14
N SER A 167 17.03 9.01 -1.98
CA SER A 167 17.93 7.87 -1.81
C SER A 167 17.29 6.51 -2.14
N ALA A 168 16.15 6.48 -2.83
CA ALA A 168 15.49 5.23 -3.21
C ALA A 168 16.37 4.33 -4.10
N ASP A 169 16.40 3.03 -3.79
CA ASP A 169 17.25 2.04 -4.50
C ASP A 169 16.68 1.61 -5.84
N ALA A 170 15.35 1.69 -6.02
CA ALA A 170 14.68 1.25 -7.23
C ALA A 170 13.33 1.94 -7.47
N TYR A 171 12.90 1.93 -8.74
CA TYR A 171 11.56 2.35 -9.14
C TYR A 171 10.84 1.19 -9.83
N ILE A 172 9.56 0.99 -9.46
CA ILE A 172 8.67 0.05 -10.14
C ILE A 172 7.81 0.85 -11.11
N THR A 173 7.80 0.47 -12.37
CA THR A 173 7.15 1.19 -13.46
C THR A 173 6.51 0.23 -14.47
N ASN A 174 5.43 0.66 -15.10
CA ASN A 174 4.83 -0.01 -16.26
C ASN A 174 5.50 0.42 -17.59
N ARG A 175 6.43 1.38 -17.54
CA ARG A 175 7.07 1.98 -18.73
C ARG A 175 8.60 1.99 -18.62
N PRO A 176 9.24 0.82 -18.45
CA PRO A 176 10.69 0.74 -18.22
C PRO A 176 11.52 1.29 -19.38
N ASP A 177 11.01 1.22 -20.61
CA ASP A 177 11.57 1.81 -21.82
C ASP A 177 11.70 3.34 -21.68
N ARG A 178 10.63 4.00 -21.24
CA ARG A 178 10.58 5.46 -21.07
C ARG A 178 11.38 5.92 -19.87
N VAL A 179 11.20 5.26 -18.72
CA VAL A 179 11.95 5.63 -17.51
C VAL A 179 13.45 5.59 -17.76
N ARG A 180 13.94 4.60 -18.52
CA ARG A 180 15.35 4.52 -18.88
C ARG A 180 15.86 5.72 -19.72
N GLU A 181 14.98 6.34 -20.51
CA GLU A 181 15.32 7.55 -21.30
C GLU A 181 15.39 8.81 -20.40
N TRP A 182 14.71 8.82 -19.26
CA TRP A 182 14.58 9.98 -18.37
C TRP A 182 15.61 10.01 -17.22
N ILE A 183 16.30 8.89 -16.97
CA ILE A 183 17.40 8.75 -16.03
C ILE A 183 18.73 9.10 -16.71
#